data_ca3a67d5e7a94c6469c7ac811014e540
#
_entry.id   ca3a67d5e7a94c6469c7ac811014e540
#
_cell.length_a   1.000
_cell.length_b   1.000
_cell.length_c   1.000
_cell.angle_alpha   90.00
_cell.angle_beta   90.00
_cell.angle_gamma   90.00
#
_symmetry.space_group_name_H-M   'P 1'
#
loop_
_entity.id
_entity.type
_entity.pdbx_description
1 polymer ?
#
loop_
_entity_poly.entity_id
_entity_poly.type
_entity_poly.pdbx_seq_one_letter_code
_entity_poly.pdbx_strand_id
1 'polypeptide(L)'
;MEIFFTILIMTLVVSLSGVFTRVLPFQLPLPLMQIAVGALLAWPTFGLHVEFDPELFLVLFIPPLLFADGWKTPTREFLEHGREIFGLALALVLVTVVGIGFLIYWLVPGIPLIPAFALAAVLSPTDAVALSGIVGEGRIPKKIMGILQGEALMNDASGLVSLKFAVAVAMGTMVFTVGGATLEFFKVAIGGILAGFVVSWLYGRSLRFLSRWGGDEPATQIVLLFLLPFASYLIAEHIGVSGILAAVAAGMTITRSGVMRRAPLAMRLRANSTWAMLEFVFNGMVFLLLGLQLPGILESSLAAAEADPNVETWMLFTDIVLIYAALMLVRFGWLWTMKKFSLRFLKKKPMEFASWTSREILIASFAGVRGAITLAGVLSIPLLLPDGSGFPARYELVFLAAGIILFSLFVGVIMLPLLLQHLEVADHAQQLKEERIARAATAEVAIVAIQKMEERLAADTEENIDNQLLTEVSSRVIGNLRRRADGRNDVESSIQEENLERRFRLAALRSERAELYHLRATREISNETLQKLLHDLDLMEALLIENQ
;
A
#
# COMPACT_ATOMS: atom_id res chain seq x y z
N MET A 1 -31.88 -1.88 -1.92
CA MET A 1 -31.59 -2.32 -3.30
C MET A 1 -30.62 -1.37 -3.98
N GLU A 2 -30.79 -0.05 -3.87
CA GLU A 2 -29.93 0.96 -4.52
C GLU A 2 -28.46 0.86 -4.07
N ILE A 3 -28.19 0.78 -2.78
CA ILE A 3 -26.81 0.65 -2.26
C ILE A 3 -26.12 -0.59 -2.80
N PHE A 4 -26.81 -1.73 -2.85
CA PHE A 4 -26.26 -2.97 -3.39
C PHE A 4 -25.92 -2.83 -4.88
N PHE A 5 -26.82 -2.25 -5.66
CA PHE A 5 -26.62 -1.99 -7.08
C PHE A 5 -25.44 -1.04 -7.33
N THR A 6 -25.33 0.00 -6.52
CA THR A 6 -24.21 0.95 -6.55
C THR A 6 -22.87 0.26 -6.28
N ILE A 7 -22.76 -0.55 -5.23
CA ILE A 7 -21.53 -1.30 -4.92
C ILE A 7 -21.16 -2.25 -6.06
N LEU A 8 -22.16 -2.90 -6.68
CA LEU A 8 -21.94 -3.82 -7.80
C LEU A 8 -21.41 -3.08 -9.03
N ILE A 9 -22.01 -1.93 -9.38
CA ILE A 9 -21.53 -1.08 -10.47
C ILE A 9 -20.13 -0.59 -10.20
N MET A 10 -19.85 -0.07 -9.00
CA MET A 10 -18.53 0.41 -8.63
C MET A 10 -17.49 -0.70 -8.77
N THR A 11 -17.76 -1.91 -8.27
CA THR A 11 -16.86 -3.06 -8.38
C THR A 11 -16.61 -3.45 -9.84
N LEU A 12 -17.67 -3.44 -10.67
CA LEU A 12 -17.56 -3.71 -12.09
C LEU A 12 -16.70 -2.65 -12.80
N VAL A 13 -16.94 -1.38 -12.52
CA VAL A 13 -16.19 -0.25 -13.10
C VAL A 13 -14.71 -0.30 -12.71
N VAL A 14 -14.41 -0.56 -11.44
CA VAL A 14 -13.03 -0.76 -10.96
C VAL A 14 -12.37 -1.91 -11.71
N SER A 15 -13.06 -3.03 -11.88
CA SER A 15 -12.51 -4.20 -12.60
C SER A 15 -12.26 -3.89 -14.06
N LEU A 16 -13.19 -3.21 -14.72
CA LEU A 16 -13.07 -2.81 -16.13
C LEU A 16 -11.98 -1.75 -16.32
N SER A 17 -11.80 -0.82 -15.39
CA SER A 17 -10.76 0.21 -15.48
C SER A 17 -9.35 -0.39 -15.61
N GLY A 18 -9.08 -1.50 -14.91
CA GLY A 18 -7.83 -2.26 -15.03
C GLY A 18 -7.62 -2.89 -16.42
N VAL A 19 -8.69 -3.22 -17.13
CA VAL A 19 -8.63 -3.72 -18.51
C VAL A 19 -8.43 -2.55 -19.48
N PHE A 20 -9.18 -1.47 -19.30
CA PHE A 20 -9.10 -0.30 -20.17
C PHE A 20 -7.71 0.36 -20.19
N THR A 21 -7.04 0.45 -19.04
CA THR A 21 -5.66 0.98 -18.98
C THR A 21 -4.65 0.18 -19.81
N ARG A 22 -4.91 -1.11 -20.04
CA ARG A 22 -4.04 -1.99 -20.86
C ARG A 22 -4.35 -1.91 -22.36
N VAL A 23 -5.58 -1.54 -22.71
CA VAL A 23 -6.05 -1.49 -24.12
C VAL A 23 -5.81 -0.11 -24.74
N LEU A 24 -5.79 0.94 -23.94
CA LEU A 24 -5.58 2.30 -24.41
C LEU A 24 -4.17 2.48 -25.00
N PRO A 25 -4.04 3.20 -26.14
CA PRO A 25 -2.74 3.44 -26.81
C PRO A 25 -1.82 4.37 -26.01
N PHE A 26 -2.32 5.05 -25.00
CA PHE A 26 -1.56 5.91 -24.09
C PHE A 26 -1.64 5.35 -22.67
N GLN A 27 -0.52 5.35 -21.98
CA GLN A 27 -0.41 4.82 -20.61
C GLN A 27 -1.01 5.83 -19.62
N LEU A 28 -2.33 5.77 -19.43
CA LEU A 28 -2.99 6.52 -18.36
C LEU A 28 -2.86 5.74 -17.05
N PRO A 29 -2.31 6.34 -15.98
CA PRO A 29 -2.27 5.68 -14.68
C PRO A 29 -3.65 5.29 -14.18
N LEU A 30 -3.75 4.11 -13.59
CA LEU A 30 -5.01 3.55 -13.12
C LEU A 30 -5.81 4.50 -12.19
N PRO A 31 -5.18 5.20 -11.22
CA PRO A 31 -5.90 6.15 -10.38
C PRO A 31 -6.59 7.26 -11.16
N LEU A 32 -5.93 7.86 -12.14
CA LEU A 32 -6.53 8.92 -12.96
C LEU A 32 -7.67 8.40 -13.84
N MET A 33 -7.53 7.17 -14.38
CA MET A 33 -8.62 6.53 -15.12
C MET A 33 -9.85 6.33 -14.24
N GLN A 34 -9.66 5.84 -13.02
CA GLN A 34 -10.76 5.59 -12.08
C GLN A 34 -11.45 6.88 -11.66
N ILE A 35 -10.69 7.95 -11.40
CA ILE A 35 -11.25 9.28 -11.11
C ILE A 35 -12.05 9.80 -12.31
N ALA A 36 -11.50 9.73 -13.53
CA ALA A 36 -12.18 10.21 -14.73
C ALA A 36 -13.49 9.45 -15.00
N VAL A 37 -13.48 8.12 -14.85
CA VAL A 37 -14.68 7.30 -15.01
C VAL A 37 -15.70 7.60 -13.91
N GLY A 38 -15.25 7.80 -12.67
CA GLY A 38 -16.12 8.22 -11.57
C GLY A 38 -16.80 9.55 -11.85
N ALA A 39 -16.06 10.55 -12.32
CA ALA A 39 -16.60 11.86 -12.69
C ALA A 39 -17.61 11.77 -13.86
N LEU A 40 -17.36 10.91 -14.84
CA LEU A 40 -18.29 10.65 -15.92
C LEU A 40 -19.58 10.00 -15.43
N LEU A 41 -19.50 9.02 -14.52
CA LEU A 41 -20.67 8.34 -13.96
C LEU A 41 -21.53 9.25 -13.08
N ALA A 42 -20.92 10.23 -12.41
CA ALA A 42 -21.62 11.24 -11.63
C ALA A 42 -22.22 12.38 -12.47
N TRP A 43 -21.93 12.40 -13.80
CA TRP A 43 -22.48 13.43 -14.66
C TRP A 43 -24.02 13.38 -14.66
N PRO A 44 -24.73 14.52 -14.68
CA PRO A 44 -26.17 14.57 -14.50
C PRO A 44 -27.00 13.65 -15.42
N THR A 45 -26.44 13.29 -16.59
CA THR A 45 -27.11 12.40 -17.55
C THR A 45 -27.09 10.92 -17.16
N PHE A 46 -26.11 10.48 -16.36
CA PHE A 46 -25.99 9.09 -15.90
C PHE A 46 -26.55 8.86 -14.50
N GLY A 47 -26.65 9.91 -13.69
CA GLY A 47 -27.43 9.95 -12.44
C GLY A 47 -26.94 9.05 -11.30
N LEU A 48 -25.69 8.56 -11.34
CA LEU A 48 -25.15 7.78 -10.23
C LEU A 48 -24.69 8.72 -9.10
N HIS A 49 -25.60 9.01 -8.19
CA HIS A 49 -25.30 9.79 -6.99
C HIS A 49 -25.06 8.83 -5.83
N VAL A 50 -23.87 8.90 -5.25
CA VAL A 50 -23.51 8.14 -4.07
C VAL A 50 -23.40 9.10 -2.90
N GLU A 51 -24.30 8.95 -1.92
CA GLU A 51 -24.15 9.66 -0.66
C GLU A 51 -22.87 9.19 0.00
N PHE A 52 -21.93 10.11 0.19
CA PHE A 52 -20.65 9.82 0.80
C PHE A 52 -20.74 10.02 2.31
N ASP A 53 -20.67 8.91 3.05
CA ASP A 53 -20.52 8.91 4.49
C ASP A 53 -19.01 8.83 4.85
N PRO A 54 -18.40 9.92 5.35
CA PRO A 54 -16.97 9.93 5.68
C PRO A 54 -16.59 8.96 6.78
N GLU A 55 -17.45 8.73 7.78
CA GLU A 55 -17.17 7.83 8.88
C GLU A 55 -17.16 6.39 8.42
N LEU A 56 -18.17 6.00 7.64
CA LEU A 56 -18.24 4.68 7.02
C LEU A 56 -17.04 4.44 6.09
N PHE A 57 -16.65 5.46 5.33
CA PHE A 57 -15.49 5.37 4.44
C PHE A 57 -14.20 5.14 5.23
N LEU A 58 -13.95 5.91 6.30
CA LEU A 58 -12.78 5.77 7.14
C LEU A 58 -12.70 4.38 7.77
N VAL A 59 -13.83 3.84 8.23
CA VAL A 59 -13.86 2.51 8.88
C VAL A 59 -13.75 1.37 7.86
N LEU A 60 -14.35 1.50 6.67
CA LEU A 60 -14.42 0.41 5.71
C LEU A 60 -13.13 0.27 4.87
N PHE A 61 -12.58 1.37 4.39
CA PHE A 61 -11.47 1.34 3.42
C PHE A 61 -10.10 1.52 4.06
N ILE A 62 -9.98 2.43 5.04
CA ILE A 62 -8.66 2.80 5.55
C ILE A 62 -7.98 1.68 6.35
N PRO A 63 -8.63 0.98 7.30
CA PRO A 63 -7.96 -0.06 8.09
C PRO A 63 -7.39 -1.21 7.26
N PRO A 64 -8.12 -1.82 6.29
CA PRO A 64 -7.54 -2.90 5.50
C PRO A 64 -6.44 -2.43 4.56
N LEU A 65 -6.53 -1.23 3.98
CA LEU A 65 -5.48 -0.69 3.12
C LEU A 65 -4.18 -0.45 3.91
N LEU A 66 -4.27 0.24 5.03
CA LEU A 66 -3.10 0.51 5.89
C LEU A 66 -2.51 -0.76 6.53
N PHE A 67 -3.35 -1.73 6.85
CA PHE A 67 -2.88 -3.03 7.31
C PHE A 67 -2.08 -3.75 6.22
N ALA A 68 -2.55 -3.73 4.98
CA ALA A 68 -1.86 -4.32 3.85
C ALA A 68 -0.50 -3.65 3.60
N ASP A 69 -0.45 -2.32 3.67
CA ASP A 69 0.80 -1.55 3.56
C ASP A 69 1.76 -1.90 4.70
N GLY A 70 1.27 -1.97 5.94
CA GLY A 70 2.05 -2.42 7.09
C GLY A 70 2.55 -3.87 6.95
N TRP A 71 1.73 -4.75 6.40
CA TRP A 71 2.10 -6.15 6.16
C TRP A 71 3.19 -6.30 5.09
N LYS A 72 3.11 -5.53 4.00
CA LYS A 72 4.10 -5.54 2.90
C LYS A 72 5.40 -4.82 3.25
N THR A 73 5.37 -3.91 4.23
CA THR A 73 6.55 -3.12 4.59
C THR A 73 7.65 -4.01 5.20
N PRO A 74 8.84 -4.06 4.59
CA PRO A 74 9.95 -4.82 5.10
C PRO A 74 10.47 -4.19 6.40
N THR A 75 10.16 -4.83 7.52
CA THR A 75 10.40 -4.30 8.88
C THR A 75 11.88 -3.98 9.16
N ARG A 76 12.80 -4.73 8.55
CA ARG A 76 14.24 -4.50 8.70
C ARG A 76 14.65 -3.18 8.06
N GLU A 77 14.28 -2.98 6.80
CA GLU A 77 14.60 -1.77 6.03
C GLU A 77 13.91 -0.55 6.63
N PHE A 78 12.66 -0.70 7.10
CA PHE A 78 11.95 0.35 7.82
C PHE A 78 12.70 0.80 9.08
N LEU A 79 13.28 -0.12 9.85
CA LEU A 79 14.07 0.21 11.04
C LEU A 79 15.45 0.76 10.70
N GLU A 80 16.09 0.28 9.63
CA GLU A 80 17.38 0.80 9.14
C GLU A 80 17.28 2.25 8.69
N HIS A 81 16.17 2.62 8.00
CA HIS A 81 15.88 3.99 7.55
C HIS A 81 14.93 4.77 8.47
N GLY A 82 14.79 4.34 9.72
CA GLY A 82 13.84 4.94 10.65
C GLY A 82 14.02 6.44 10.86
N ARG A 83 15.26 6.96 10.85
CA ARG A 83 15.53 8.40 11.00
C ARG A 83 14.99 9.22 9.83
N GLU A 84 15.17 8.72 8.62
CA GLU A 84 14.66 9.31 7.39
C GLU A 84 13.14 9.30 7.39
N ILE A 85 12.54 8.15 7.66
CA ILE A 85 11.10 7.93 7.68
C ILE A 85 10.45 8.82 8.74
N PHE A 86 10.93 8.80 10.00
CA PHE A 86 10.37 9.66 11.05
C PHE A 86 10.59 11.15 10.77
N GLY A 87 11.72 11.53 10.16
CA GLY A 87 11.98 12.89 9.73
C GLY A 87 10.98 13.40 8.70
N LEU A 88 10.55 12.54 7.76
CA LEU A 88 9.53 12.86 6.76
C LEU A 88 8.11 12.75 7.32
N ALA A 89 7.82 11.69 8.04
CA ALA A 89 6.46 11.38 8.48
C ALA A 89 5.97 12.22 9.69
N LEU A 90 6.88 12.73 10.51
CA LEU A 90 6.52 13.56 11.67
C LEU A 90 7.00 15.01 11.51
N ALA A 91 8.31 15.21 11.33
CA ALA A 91 8.85 16.56 11.35
C ALA A 91 8.44 17.36 10.10
N LEU A 92 8.51 16.76 8.91
CA LEU A 92 8.04 17.42 7.68
C LEU A 92 6.52 17.65 7.73
N VAL A 93 5.73 16.71 8.26
CA VAL A 93 4.28 16.91 8.45
C VAL A 93 4.00 18.13 9.32
N LEU A 94 4.65 18.24 10.48
CA LEU A 94 4.48 19.39 11.35
C LEU A 94 4.89 20.71 10.68
N VAL A 95 6.03 20.72 9.98
CA VAL A 95 6.47 21.91 9.22
C VAL A 95 5.48 22.24 8.12
N THR A 96 4.92 21.24 7.44
CA THR A 96 3.89 21.44 6.41
C THR A 96 2.61 22.00 7.02
N VAL A 97 2.11 21.41 8.09
CA VAL A 97 0.88 21.87 8.76
C VAL A 97 1.02 23.32 9.18
N VAL A 98 2.14 23.69 9.82
CA VAL A 98 2.37 25.06 10.28
C VAL A 98 2.60 26.00 9.10
N GLY A 99 3.53 25.69 8.21
CA GLY A 99 3.92 26.58 7.13
C GLY A 99 2.81 26.77 6.08
N ILE A 100 2.18 25.67 5.65
CA ILE A 100 1.10 25.72 4.68
C ILE A 100 -0.19 26.24 5.32
N GLY A 101 -0.45 25.94 6.59
CA GLY A 101 -1.60 26.49 7.31
C GLY A 101 -1.58 28.02 7.38
N PHE A 102 -0.44 28.62 7.72
CA PHE A 102 -0.28 30.07 7.66
C PHE A 102 -0.34 30.60 6.22
N LEU A 103 0.21 29.88 5.25
CA LEU A 103 0.15 30.29 3.85
C LEU A 103 -1.30 30.31 3.33
N ILE A 104 -2.09 29.28 3.62
CA ILE A 104 -3.51 29.21 3.23
C ILE A 104 -4.30 30.35 3.87
N TYR A 105 -4.11 30.59 5.17
CA TYR A 105 -4.76 31.70 5.89
C TYR A 105 -4.45 33.07 5.28
N TRP A 106 -3.22 33.26 4.78
CA TRP A 106 -2.80 34.52 4.14
C TRP A 106 -3.22 34.61 2.68
N LEU A 107 -3.23 33.47 1.95
CA LEU A 107 -3.45 33.42 0.51
C LEU A 107 -4.94 33.44 0.16
N VAL A 108 -5.78 32.72 0.92
CA VAL A 108 -7.20 32.53 0.61
C VAL A 108 -8.05 33.37 1.56
N PRO A 109 -8.55 34.55 1.11
CA PRO A 109 -9.45 35.36 1.93
C PRO A 109 -10.72 34.56 2.24
N GLY A 110 -11.16 34.63 3.50
CA GLY A 110 -12.37 33.92 3.95
C GLY A 110 -12.10 32.59 4.68
N ILE A 111 -10.92 31.98 4.55
CA ILE A 111 -10.57 30.80 5.35
C ILE A 111 -9.96 31.21 6.69
N PRO A 112 -10.63 30.97 7.83
CA PRO A 112 -10.07 31.26 9.15
C PRO A 112 -8.84 30.40 9.45
N LEU A 113 -8.01 30.83 10.43
CA LEU A 113 -6.73 30.20 10.75
C LEU A 113 -6.85 28.71 11.10
N ILE A 114 -7.84 28.33 11.92
CA ILE A 114 -7.99 26.94 12.37
C ILE A 114 -8.42 26.02 11.21
N PRO A 115 -9.44 26.36 10.38
CA PRO A 115 -9.72 25.64 9.14
C PRO A 115 -8.54 25.56 8.17
N ALA A 116 -7.72 26.61 8.06
CA ALA A 116 -6.50 26.58 7.24
C ALA A 116 -5.49 25.53 7.74
N PHE A 117 -5.31 25.39 9.04
CA PHE A 117 -4.51 24.32 9.63
C PHE A 117 -5.12 22.94 9.42
N ALA A 118 -6.45 22.81 9.47
CA ALA A 118 -7.14 21.57 9.15
C ALA A 118 -6.86 21.13 7.71
N LEU A 119 -6.95 22.05 6.74
CA LEU A 119 -6.62 21.79 5.35
C LEU A 119 -5.14 21.40 5.18
N ALA A 120 -4.22 22.15 5.79
CA ALA A 120 -2.79 21.84 5.73
C ALA A 120 -2.46 20.45 6.32
N ALA A 121 -3.15 20.06 7.40
CA ALA A 121 -3.02 18.73 8.02
C ALA A 121 -3.47 17.62 7.06
N VAL A 122 -4.59 17.81 6.39
CA VAL A 122 -5.12 16.86 5.38
C VAL A 122 -4.21 16.77 4.15
N LEU A 123 -3.60 17.89 3.74
CA LEU A 123 -2.70 17.94 2.58
C LEU A 123 -1.28 17.44 2.89
N SER A 124 -0.93 17.23 4.14
CA SER A 124 0.43 16.81 4.50
C SER A 124 0.75 15.35 4.15
N PRO A 125 -0.17 14.36 4.25
CA PRO A 125 0.09 12.99 3.85
C PRO A 125 0.39 12.83 2.36
N THR A 126 1.12 11.75 2.03
CA THR A 126 1.49 11.38 0.66
C THR A 126 1.10 9.93 0.40
N ASP A 127 0.73 9.62 -0.84
CA ASP A 127 0.18 8.32 -1.23
C ASP A 127 1.19 7.52 -2.06
N ALA A 128 1.79 6.49 -1.45
CA ALA A 128 2.73 5.60 -2.12
C ALA A 128 2.05 4.65 -3.12
N VAL A 129 0.75 4.36 -2.95
CA VAL A 129 -0.03 3.51 -3.87
C VAL A 129 -0.28 4.27 -5.16
N ALA A 130 -0.74 5.53 -5.06
CA ALA A 130 -0.90 6.40 -6.22
C ALA A 130 0.44 6.61 -6.94
N LEU A 131 1.55 6.79 -6.21
CA LEU A 131 2.89 6.88 -6.75
C LEU A 131 3.26 5.63 -7.56
N SER A 132 3.08 4.44 -6.98
CA SER A 132 3.35 3.16 -7.66
C SER A 132 2.50 2.97 -8.91
N GLY A 133 1.24 3.40 -8.86
CA GLY A 133 0.31 3.40 -9.99
C GLY A 133 0.73 4.33 -11.14
N ILE A 134 1.41 5.44 -10.84
CA ILE A 134 1.90 6.40 -11.83
C ILE A 134 3.20 5.91 -12.49
N VAL A 135 4.16 5.48 -11.68
CA VAL A 135 5.51 5.18 -12.15
C VAL A 135 5.62 3.74 -12.68
N GLY A 136 4.85 2.83 -12.13
CA GLY A 136 5.01 1.39 -12.31
C GLY A 136 6.07 0.81 -11.36
N GLU A 137 5.95 -0.48 -11.10
CA GLU A 137 6.85 -1.17 -10.17
C GLU A 137 8.30 -1.20 -10.69
N GLY A 138 9.26 -1.05 -9.77
CA GLY A 138 10.69 -1.22 -10.05
C GLY A 138 11.39 -0.06 -10.77
N ARG A 139 10.72 1.03 -11.13
CA ARG A 139 11.33 2.18 -11.81
C ARG A 139 12.00 3.18 -10.87
N ILE A 140 11.57 3.25 -9.62
CA ILE A 140 12.24 4.05 -8.58
C ILE A 140 13.25 3.15 -7.87
N PRO A 141 14.47 3.62 -7.56
CA PRO A 141 15.44 2.86 -6.78
C PRO A 141 14.83 2.37 -5.48
N LYS A 142 15.06 1.08 -5.12
CA LYS A 142 14.43 0.42 -3.96
C LYS A 142 14.61 1.18 -2.65
N LYS A 143 15.79 1.75 -2.42
CA LYS A 143 16.07 2.54 -1.23
C LYS A 143 15.20 3.78 -1.12
N ILE A 144 15.02 4.50 -2.22
CA ILE A 144 14.16 5.69 -2.27
C ILE A 144 12.71 5.25 -2.06
N MET A 145 12.26 4.21 -2.78
CA MET A 145 10.89 3.70 -2.67
C MET A 145 10.58 3.19 -1.26
N GLY A 146 11.50 2.47 -0.61
CA GLY A 146 11.33 2.00 0.77
C GLY A 146 11.18 3.14 1.78
N ILE A 147 11.94 4.24 1.63
CA ILE A 147 11.79 5.44 2.47
C ILE A 147 10.45 6.12 2.21
N LEU A 148 10.02 6.26 0.93
CA LEU A 148 8.75 6.89 0.58
C LEU A 148 7.54 6.07 1.03
N GLN A 149 7.60 4.74 0.93
CA GLN A 149 6.56 3.85 1.46
C GLN A 149 6.48 3.92 2.99
N GLY A 150 7.63 3.92 3.67
CA GLY A 150 7.67 4.09 5.12
C GLY A 150 7.18 5.47 5.57
N GLU A 151 7.48 6.53 4.80
CA GLU A 151 6.93 7.87 5.01
C GLU A 151 5.41 7.87 4.88
N ALA A 152 4.88 7.38 3.75
CA ALA A 152 3.44 7.35 3.47
C ALA A 152 2.67 6.59 4.56
N LEU A 153 3.18 5.43 4.99
CA LEU A 153 2.59 4.62 6.05
C LEU A 153 2.42 5.39 7.37
N MET A 154 3.35 6.27 7.71
CA MET A 154 3.37 6.98 8.99
C MET A 154 2.79 8.38 8.90
N ASN A 155 2.93 9.08 7.76
CA ASN A 155 2.44 10.46 7.62
C ASN A 155 0.92 10.53 7.52
N ASP A 156 0.25 9.48 7.03
CA ASP A 156 -1.21 9.37 7.02
C ASP A 156 -1.77 9.49 8.44
N ALA A 157 -1.17 8.77 9.37
CA ALA A 157 -1.57 8.86 10.77
C ALA A 157 -1.25 10.23 11.39
N SER A 158 -0.06 10.79 11.15
CA SER A 158 0.31 12.09 11.71
C SER A 158 -0.53 13.23 11.12
N GLY A 159 -0.88 13.17 9.83
CA GLY A 159 -1.77 14.12 9.18
C GLY A 159 -3.19 14.06 9.74
N LEU A 160 -3.77 12.86 9.85
CA LEU A 160 -5.14 12.71 10.37
C LEU A 160 -5.25 13.00 11.88
N VAL A 161 -4.22 12.70 12.68
CA VAL A 161 -4.18 13.14 14.06
C VAL A 161 -4.13 14.68 14.14
N SER A 162 -3.31 15.32 13.31
CA SER A 162 -3.26 16.80 13.22
C SER A 162 -4.59 17.39 12.79
N LEU A 163 -5.30 16.75 11.84
CA LEU A 163 -6.65 17.13 11.44
C LEU A 163 -7.64 17.03 12.60
N LYS A 164 -7.68 15.88 13.31
CA LYS A 164 -8.55 15.70 14.48
C LYS A 164 -8.33 16.79 15.53
N PHE A 165 -7.07 17.20 15.74
CA PHE A 165 -6.74 18.33 16.63
C PHE A 165 -7.29 19.65 16.10
N ALA A 166 -7.06 19.99 14.84
CA ALA A 166 -7.54 21.22 14.26
C ALA A 166 -9.08 21.31 14.31
N VAL A 167 -9.76 20.21 13.99
CA VAL A 167 -11.23 20.11 14.08
C VAL A 167 -11.70 20.23 15.53
N ALA A 168 -11.06 19.56 16.50
CA ALA A 168 -11.43 19.66 17.92
C ALA A 168 -11.29 21.10 18.46
N VAL A 169 -10.28 21.83 18.02
CA VAL A 169 -10.11 23.26 18.35
C VAL A 169 -11.18 24.11 17.66
N ALA A 170 -11.51 23.84 16.38
CA ALA A 170 -12.59 24.53 15.67
C ALA A 170 -13.96 24.32 16.32
N MET A 171 -14.21 23.09 16.80
CA MET A 171 -15.43 22.71 17.52
C MET A 171 -15.49 23.27 18.95
N GLY A 172 -14.43 23.94 19.42
CA GLY A 172 -14.37 24.46 20.80
C GLY A 172 -14.28 23.39 21.90
N THR A 173 -14.08 22.11 21.52
CA THR A 173 -13.98 21.01 22.49
C THR A 173 -12.61 20.91 23.14
N MET A 174 -11.60 21.59 22.57
CA MET A 174 -10.23 21.62 23.08
C MET A 174 -9.62 23.02 22.99
N VAL A 175 -8.91 23.42 24.01
CA VAL A 175 -8.08 24.64 23.98
C VAL A 175 -6.69 24.26 23.49
N PHE A 176 -6.24 24.91 22.42
CA PHE A 176 -4.91 24.63 21.87
C PHE A 176 -3.82 25.14 22.82
N THR A 177 -3.02 24.20 23.31
CA THR A 177 -1.75 24.49 24.00
C THR A 177 -0.68 23.58 23.39
N VAL A 178 0.49 24.13 23.06
CA VAL A 178 1.57 23.35 22.40
C VAL A 178 1.96 22.13 23.24
N GLY A 179 2.09 22.25 24.54
CA GLY A 179 2.43 21.14 25.43
C GLY A 179 1.34 20.08 25.50
N GLY A 180 0.08 20.48 25.62
CA GLY A 180 -1.07 19.57 25.66
C GLY A 180 -1.25 18.83 24.33
N ALA A 181 -1.17 19.55 23.20
CA ALA A 181 -1.26 18.98 21.87
C ALA A 181 -0.14 17.94 21.60
N THR A 182 1.09 18.27 22.00
CA THR A 182 2.23 17.36 21.84
C THR A 182 2.05 16.09 22.69
N LEU A 183 1.66 16.23 23.95
CA LEU A 183 1.45 15.08 24.84
C LEU A 183 0.35 14.16 24.32
N GLU A 184 -0.79 14.74 23.93
CA GLU A 184 -1.93 14.00 23.41
C GLU A 184 -1.58 13.32 22.08
N PHE A 185 -0.84 13.99 21.18
CA PHE A 185 -0.34 13.39 19.95
C PHE A 185 0.47 12.11 20.23
N PHE A 186 1.45 12.18 21.12
CA PHE A 186 2.26 11.00 21.46
C PHE A 186 1.45 9.92 22.17
N LYS A 187 0.52 10.28 23.04
CA LYS A 187 -0.39 9.34 23.70
C LYS A 187 -1.25 8.58 22.69
N VAL A 188 -1.90 9.30 21.76
CA VAL A 188 -2.75 8.74 20.73
C VAL A 188 -1.93 7.88 19.75
N ALA A 189 -0.74 8.33 19.36
CA ALA A 189 0.12 7.61 18.42
C ALA A 189 0.70 6.33 19.05
N ILE A 190 1.34 6.44 20.23
CA ILE A 190 1.96 5.28 20.90
C ILE A 190 0.88 4.29 21.34
N GLY A 191 -0.24 4.82 21.87
CA GLY A 191 -1.38 3.98 22.25
C GLY A 191 -1.94 3.18 21.08
N GLY A 192 -2.08 3.80 19.90
CA GLY A 192 -2.51 3.12 18.68
C GLY A 192 -1.56 2.00 18.26
N ILE A 193 -0.26 2.27 18.23
CA ILE A 193 0.75 1.26 17.91
C ILE A 193 0.69 0.08 18.88
N LEU A 194 0.59 0.36 20.19
CA LEU A 194 0.49 -0.68 21.20
C LEU A 194 -0.80 -1.50 21.07
N ALA A 195 -1.93 -0.84 20.82
CA ALA A 195 -3.21 -1.52 20.60
C ALA A 195 -3.13 -2.48 19.41
N GLY A 196 -2.63 -2.03 18.26
CA GLY A 196 -2.46 -2.86 17.08
C GLY A 196 -1.50 -4.04 17.30
N PHE A 197 -0.38 -3.80 17.99
CA PHE A 197 0.55 -4.85 18.38
C PHE A 197 -0.13 -5.90 19.25
N VAL A 198 -0.88 -5.50 20.29
CA VAL A 198 -1.56 -6.42 21.22
C VAL A 198 -2.62 -7.23 20.49
N VAL A 199 -3.47 -6.61 19.69
CA VAL A 199 -4.53 -7.29 18.94
C VAL A 199 -3.93 -8.30 17.96
N SER A 200 -2.90 -7.93 17.22
CA SER A 200 -2.22 -8.82 16.29
C SER A 200 -1.47 -9.95 16.99
N TRP A 201 -0.88 -9.69 18.16
CA TRP A 201 -0.25 -10.74 18.99
C TRP A 201 -1.29 -11.73 19.53
N LEU A 202 -2.44 -11.25 19.99
CA LEU A 202 -3.57 -12.08 20.42
C LEU A 202 -4.10 -12.92 19.26
N TYR A 203 -4.23 -12.34 18.07
CA TYR A 203 -4.59 -13.07 16.86
C TYR A 203 -3.60 -14.22 16.59
N GLY A 204 -2.29 -13.95 16.58
CA GLY A 204 -1.29 -14.98 16.37
C GLY A 204 -1.27 -16.07 17.46
N ARG A 205 -1.68 -15.73 18.68
CA ARG A 205 -1.83 -16.71 19.76
C ARG A 205 -3.10 -17.53 19.60
N SER A 206 -4.21 -16.92 19.20
CA SER A 206 -5.48 -17.64 18.98
C SER A 206 -5.38 -18.62 17.80
N LEU A 207 -4.70 -18.27 16.72
CA LEU A 207 -4.42 -19.20 15.62
C LEU A 207 -3.63 -20.44 16.11
N ARG A 208 -2.60 -20.25 16.93
CA ARG A 208 -1.83 -21.37 17.50
C ARG A 208 -2.66 -22.25 18.44
N PHE A 209 -3.63 -21.67 19.10
CA PHE A 209 -4.57 -22.42 19.91
C PHE A 209 -5.55 -23.22 19.04
N LEU A 210 -6.12 -22.59 18.01
CA LEU A 210 -7.04 -23.22 17.07
C LEU A 210 -6.40 -24.41 16.35
N SER A 211 -5.15 -24.25 15.87
CA SER A 211 -4.44 -25.31 15.14
C SER A 211 -4.21 -26.58 15.99
N ARG A 212 -4.08 -26.42 17.31
CA ARG A 212 -3.96 -27.56 18.22
C ARG A 212 -5.26 -28.37 18.38
N TRP A 213 -6.40 -27.76 18.07
CA TRP A 213 -7.73 -28.38 18.22
C TRP A 213 -8.34 -28.80 16.87
N GLY A 214 -7.52 -28.90 15.83
CA GLY A 214 -7.94 -29.32 14.48
C GLY A 214 -8.53 -28.21 13.62
N GLY A 215 -8.32 -26.92 13.98
CA GLY A 215 -8.84 -25.74 13.25
C GLY A 215 -7.91 -25.23 12.15
N ASP A 216 -7.23 -26.11 11.43
CA ASP A 216 -6.31 -25.71 10.32
C ASP A 216 -7.05 -25.48 9.00
N GLU A 217 -8.33 -25.05 9.06
CA GLU A 217 -9.08 -24.70 7.85
C GLU A 217 -8.61 -23.35 7.29
N PRO A 218 -8.04 -23.32 6.07
CA PRO A 218 -7.48 -22.09 5.47
C PRO A 218 -8.52 -20.98 5.29
N ALA A 219 -9.78 -21.31 4.99
CA ALA A 219 -10.84 -20.34 4.79
C ALA A 219 -11.12 -19.54 6.07
N THR A 220 -11.31 -20.24 7.20
CA THR A 220 -11.53 -19.62 8.51
C THR A 220 -10.37 -18.71 8.91
N GLN A 221 -9.13 -19.16 8.68
CA GLN A 221 -7.94 -18.37 9.01
C GLN A 221 -7.83 -17.09 8.17
N ILE A 222 -8.21 -17.14 6.88
CA ILE A 222 -8.22 -15.96 5.98
C ILE A 222 -9.32 -14.98 6.40
N VAL A 223 -10.52 -15.45 6.76
CA VAL A 223 -11.59 -14.58 7.26
C VAL A 223 -11.16 -13.87 8.54
N LEU A 224 -10.55 -14.59 9.48
CA LEU A 224 -10.03 -14.00 10.72
C LEU A 224 -8.91 -12.98 10.43
N LEU A 225 -8.06 -13.24 9.43
CA LEU A 225 -7.03 -12.32 9.00
C LEU A 225 -7.64 -11.05 8.36
N PHE A 226 -8.73 -11.20 7.60
CA PHE A 226 -9.46 -10.08 7.02
C PHE A 226 -10.13 -9.19 8.09
N LEU A 227 -10.64 -9.79 9.17
CA LEU A 227 -11.24 -9.05 10.28
C LEU A 227 -10.23 -8.32 11.17
N LEU A 228 -8.95 -8.72 11.13
CA LEU A 228 -7.92 -8.20 12.01
C LEU A 228 -7.69 -6.69 11.92
N PRO A 229 -7.59 -6.05 10.73
CA PRO A 229 -7.47 -4.60 10.63
C PRO A 229 -8.67 -3.85 11.22
N PHE A 230 -9.89 -4.32 10.97
CA PHE A 230 -11.09 -3.74 11.55
C PHE A 230 -11.12 -3.85 13.07
N ALA A 231 -10.81 -5.02 13.60
CA ALA A 231 -10.73 -5.22 15.04
C ALA A 231 -9.67 -4.32 15.68
N SER A 232 -8.49 -4.20 15.05
CA SER A 232 -7.41 -3.34 15.54
C SER A 232 -7.82 -1.86 15.54
N TYR A 233 -8.45 -1.41 14.45
CA TYR A 233 -8.93 -0.05 14.29
C TYR A 233 -10.02 0.29 15.32
N LEU A 234 -11.09 -0.52 15.37
CA LEU A 234 -12.25 -0.27 16.24
C LEU A 234 -11.89 -0.32 17.72
N ILE A 235 -11.07 -1.29 18.14
CA ILE A 235 -10.59 -1.37 19.53
C ILE A 235 -9.78 -0.12 19.89
N ALA A 236 -8.87 0.33 19.02
CA ALA A 236 -8.07 1.51 19.26
C ALA A 236 -8.92 2.80 19.35
N GLU A 237 -9.85 3.01 18.41
CA GLU A 237 -10.77 4.17 18.47
C GLU A 237 -11.65 4.13 19.72
N HIS A 238 -12.12 2.94 20.14
CA HIS A 238 -12.93 2.80 21.35
C HIS A 238 -12.18 3.18 22.64
N ILE A 239 -10.88 2.91 22.73
CA ILE A 239 -10.05 3.33 23.87
C ILE A 239 -9.46 4.74 23.71
N GLY A 240 -9.85 5.47 22.67
CA GLY A 240 -9.43 6.86 22.43
C GLY A 240 -7.99 7.02 21.93
N VAL A 241 -7.47 6.02 21.18
CA VAL A 241 -6.16 6.10 20.53
C VAL A 241 -6.28 5.92 19.02
N SER A 242 -5.20 6.09 18.25
CA SER A 242 -5.25 6.06 16.79
C SER A 242 -5.55 4.67 16.23
N GLY A 243 -6.75 4.47 15.66
CA GLY A 243 -7.13 3.27 14.93
C GLY A 243 -6.28 3.05 13.68
N ILE A 244 -5.88 4.13 13.03
CA ILE A 244 -5.02 4.12 11.83
C ILE A 244 -3.66 3.49 12.15
N LEU A 245 -2.97 4.01 13.18
CA LEU A 245 -1.69 3.43 13.63
C LEU A 245 -1.85 2.01 14.18
N ALA A 246 -3.02 1.69 14.74
CA ALA A 246 -3.29 0.33 15.19
C ALA A 246 -3.40 -0.65 14.01
N ALA A 247 -4.06 -0.30 12.92
CA ALA A 247 -4.14 -1.12 11.72
C ALA A 247 -2.75 -1.36 11.09
N VAL A 248 -1.95 -0.30 10.95
CA VAL A 248 -0.56 -0.37 10.47
C VAL A 248 0.29 -1.29 11.35
N ALA A 249 0.27 -1.06 12.67
CA ALA A 249 1.06 -1.83 13.63
C ALA A 249 0.64 -3.30 13.67
N ALA A 250 -0.65 -3.59 13.46
CA ALA A 250 -1.15 -4.95 13.34
C ALA A 250 -0.58 -5.66 12.10
N GLY A 251 -0.56 -4.99 10.93
CA GLY A 251 0.05 -5.50 9.70
C GLY A 251 1.55 -5.79 9.85
N MET A 252 2.31 -4.83 10.38
CA MET A 252 3.75 -5.01 10.63
C MET A 252 4.03 -6.14 11.64
N THR A 253 3.16 -6.32 12.64
CA THR A 253 3.30 -7.35 13.66
C THR A 253 3.08 -8.75 13.09
N ILE A 254 2.12 -8.94 12.17
CA ILE A 254 1.90 -10.22 11.47
C ILE A 254 3.17 -10.69 10.77
N THR A 255 3.82 -9.80 10.04
CA THR A 255 5.07 -10.09 9.32
C THR A 255 6.17 -10.52 10.28
N ARG A 256 6.36 -9.79 11.38
CA ARG A 256 7.42 -10.04 12.36
C ARG A 256 7.17 -11.26 13.24
N SER A 257 5.92 -11.55 13.59
CA SER A 257 5.53 -12.66 14.49
C SER A 257 5.79 -14.03 13.88
N GLY A 258 6.04 -14.12 12.58
CA GLY A 258 6.23 -15.37 11.84
C GLY A 258 4.98 -16.23 11.77
N VAL A 259 3.80 -15.64 11.97
CA VAL A 259 2.50 -16.33 11.82
C VAL A 259 2.39 -16.89 10.40
N MET A 260 2.64 -16.06 9.39
CA MET A 260 2.62 -16.49 7.99
C MET A 260 3.68 -17.55 7.66
N ARG A 261 4.89 -17.45 8.24
CA ARG A 261 5.97 -18.43 8.00
C ARG A 261 5.60 -19.83 8.49
N ARG A 262 4.77 -19.93 9.53
CA ARG A 262 4.30 -21.20 10.13
C ARG A 262 2.96 -21.67 9.57
N ALA A 263 2.27 -20.83 8.83
CA ALA A 263 0.98 -21.14 8.26
C ALA A 263 1.11 -22.24 7.18
N PRO A 264 0.09 -23.09 7.00
CA PRO A 264 0.03 -24.06 5.91
C PRO A 264 0.21 -23.39 4.56
N LEU A 265 0.80 -24.09 3.59
CA LEU A 265 1.05 -23.56 2.24
C LEU A 265 -0.22 -22.98 1.60
N ALA A 266 -1.33 -23.72 1.71
CA ALA A 266 -2.62 -23.29 1.16
C ALA A 266 -3.10 -21.93 1.74
N MET A 267 -2.88 -21.68 3.03
CA MET A 267 -3.20 -20.40 3.65
C MET A 267 -2.30 -19.28 3.12
N ARG A 268 -0.99 -19.52 3.03
CA ARG A 268 -0.03 -18.49 2.56
C ARG A 268 -0.33 -18.03 1.13
N LEU A 269 -0.55 -18.97 0.21
CA LEU A 269 -0.86 -18.66 -1.18
C LEU A 269 -2.21 -17.92 -1.31
N ARG A 270 -3.25 -18.44 -0.65
CA ARG A 270 -4.59 -17.83 -0.72
C ARG A 270 -4.64 -16.47 -0.05
N ALA A 271 -3.97 -16.29 1.11
CA ALA A 271 -3.95 -15.00 1.80
C ALA A 271 -3.34 -13.90 0.93
N ASN A 272 -2.20 -14.13 0.29
CA ASN A 272 -1.56 -13.15 -0.60
C ASN A 272 -2.47 -12.78 -1.78
N SER A 273 -3.07 -13.78 -2.46
CA SER A 273 -3.98 -13.52 -3.59
C SER A 273 -5.24 -12.76 -3.16
N THR A 274 -5.82 -13.13 -2.00
CA THR A 274 -7.01 -12.45 -1.47
C THR A 274 -6.70 -11.00 -1.12
N TRP A 275 -5.57 -10.74 -0.46
CA TRP A 275 -5.17 -9.37 -0.12
C TRP A 275 -4.85 -8.53 -1.34
N ALA A 276 -4.17 -9.08 -2.35
CA ALA A 276 -3.92 -8.38 -3.61
C ALA A 276 -5.22 -7.98 -4.32
N MET A 277 -6.23 -8.89 -4.34
CA MET A 277 -7.55 -8.58 -4.87
C MET A 277 -8.27 -7.48 -4.07
N LEU A 278 -8.26 -7.57 -2.74
CA LEU A 278 -8.89 -6.58 -1.86
C LEU A 278 -8.27 -5.19 -2.01
N GLU A 279 -6.94 -5.12 -2.02
CA GLU A 279 -6.23 -3.86 -2.27
C GLU A 279 -6.59 -3.24 -3.62
N PHE A 280 -6.61 -4.04 -4.68
CA PHE A 280 -7.00 -3.57 -6.01
C PHE A 280 -8.42 -2.99 -6.00
N VAL A 281 -9.38 -3.71 -5.41
CA VAL A 281 -10.78 -3.28 -5.34
C VAL A 281 -10.93 -2.05 -4.45
N PHE A 282 -10.34 -2.04 -3.25
CA PHE A 282 -10.49 -0.94 -2.31
C PHE A 282 -9.79 0.34 -2.81
N ASN A 283 -8.56 0.25 -3.29
CA ASN A 283 -7.90 1.40 -3.91
C ASN A 283 -8.69 1.93 -5.10
N GLY A 284 -9.18 1.03 -5.96
CA GLY A 284 -9.99 1.41 -7.10
C GLY A 284 -11.30 2.09 -6.70
N MET A 285 -12.00 1.58 -5.69
CA MET A 285 -13.23 2.19 -5.17
C MET A 285 -12.97 3.58 -4.60
N VAL A 286 -11.87 3.78 -3.91
CA VAL A 286 -11.51 5.07 -3.33
C VAL A 286 -11.28 6.13 -4.41
N PHE A 287 -10.50 5.82 -5.44
CA PHE A 287 -10.28 6.75 -6.56
C PHE A 287 -11.56 6.96 -7.39
N LEU A 288 -12.38 5.93 -7.57
CA LEU A 288 -13.68 6.05 -8.22
C LEU A 288 -14.63 6.96 -7.43
N LEU A 289 -14.69 6.80 -6.10
CA LEU A 289 -15.47 7.66 -5.21
C LEU A 289 -15.02 9.11 -5.26
N LEU A 290 -13.70 9.37 -5.30
CA LEU A 290 -13.18 10.72 -5.55
C LEU A 290 -13.75 11.29 -6.84
N GLY A 291 -13.74 10.52 -7.92
CA GLY A 291 -14.33 10.92 -9.20
C GLY A 291 -15.83 11.22 -9.09
N LEU A 292 -16.59 10.33 -8.43
CA LEU A 292 -18.03 10.50 -8.22
C LEU A 292 -18.37 11.77 -7.42
N GLN A 293 -17.53 12.20 -6.49
CA GLN A 293 -17.74 13.41 -5.70
C GLN A 293 -17.36 14.70 -6.45
N LEU A 294 -16.49 14.64 -7.46
CA LEU A 294 -15.96 15.83 -8.13
C LEU A 294 -17.02 16.78 -8.70
N PRO A 295 -18.07 16.33 -9.44
CA PRO A 295 -19.08 17.24 -9.96
C PRO A 295 -19.83 17.99 -8.85
N GLY A 296 -20.21 17.30 -7.79
CA GLY A 296 -20.90 17.91 -6.64
C GLY A 296 -20.01 18.89 -5.87
N ILE A 297 -18.71 18.56 -5.70
CA ILE A 297 -17.72 19.46 -5.08
C ILE A 297 -17.56 20.73 -5.93
N LEU A 298 -17.46 20.57 -7.25
CA LEU A 298 -17.30 21.70 -8.16
C LEU A 298 -18.54 22.61 -8.14
N GLU A 299 -19.72 22.03 -8.25
CA GLU A 299 -20.99 22.77 -8.24
C GLU A 299 -21.19 23.54 -6.93
N SER A 300 -21.03 22.88 -5.79
CA SER A 300 -21.21 23.51 -4.47
C SER A 300 -20.18 24.60 -4.19
N SER A 301 -18.92 24.40 -4.63
CA SER A 301 -17.86 25.40 -4.42
C SER A 301 -17.99 26.60 -5.35
N LEU A 302 -18.42 26.39 -6.61
CA LEU A 302 -18.73 27.50 -7.53
C LEU A 302 -19.91 28.32 -7.03
N ALA A 303 -20.99 27.67 -6.55
CA ALA A 303 -22.13 28.37 -5.97
C ALA A 303 -21.74 29.16 -4.71
N ALA A 304 -20.87 28.63 -3.86
CA ALA A 304 -20.35 29.34 -2.69
C ALA A 304 -19.48 30.55 -3.08
N ALA A 305 -18.62 30.41 -4.12
CA ALA A 305 -17.80 31.52 -4.62
C ALA A 305 -18.63 32.64 -5.27
N GLU A 306 -19.72 32.29 -5.96
CA GLU A 306 -20.65 33.28 -6.54
C GLU A 306 -21.43 34.05 -5.46
N ALA A 307 -21.63 33.44 -4.27
CA ALA A 307 -22.32 34.06 -3.15
C ALA A 307 -21.44 35.06 -2.38
N ASP A 308 -20.11 34.99 -2.46
CA ASP A 308 -19.18 35.90 -1.80
C ASP A 308 -18.59 36.88 -2.82
N PRO A 309 -18.89 38.20 -2.71
CA PRO A 309 -18.37 39.21 -3.64
C PRO A 309 -16.84 39.36 -3.66
N ASN A 310 -16.14 38.83 -2.68
CA ASN A 310 -14.70 38.95 -2.55
C ASN A 310 -13.92 37.77 -3.15
N VAL A 311 -14.62 36.70 -3.58
CA VAL A 311 -14.02 35.48 -4.11
C VAL A 311 -14.31 35.36 -5.62
N GLU A 312 -13.31 35.62 -6.45
CA GLU A 312 -13.42 35.32 -7.88
C GLU A 312 -13.10 33.86 -8.15
N THR A 313 -13.95 33.17 -8.88
CA THR A 313 -13.84 31.72 -9.18
C THR A 313 -12.45 31.31 -9.70
N TRP A 314 -11.82 32.14 -10.53
CA TRP A 314 -10.48 31.83 -11.06
C TRP A 314 -9.37 31.86 -9.98
N MET A 315 -9.57 32.61 -8.88
CA MET A 315 -8.61 32.66 -7.76
C MET A 315 -8.49 31.29 -7.12
N LEU A 316 -9.59 30.55 -6.94
CA LEU A 316 -9.56 29.20 -6.36
C LEU A 316 -8.66 28.23 -7.16
N PHE A 317 -8.65 28.33 -8.48
CA PHE A 317 -7.74 27.51 -9.32
C PHE A 317 -6.28 27.96 -9.19
N THR A 318 -6.04 29.27 -9.07
CA THR A 318 -4.70 29.82 -8.82
C THR A 318 -4.18 29.38 -7.45
N ASP A 319 -5.03 29.36 -6.44
CA ASP A 319 -4.70 28.94 -5.08
C ASP A 319 -4.30 27.46 -5.03
N ILE A 320 -4.96 26.59 -5.79
CA ILE A 320 -4.56 25.19 -5.95
C ILE A 320 -3.11 25.09 -6.43
N VAL A 321 -2.75 25.84 -7.47
CA VAL A 321 -1.39 25.83 -8.05
C VAL A 321 -0.38 26.39 -7.06
N LEU A 322 -0.69 27.50 -6.41
CA LEU A 322 0.21 28.16 -5.44
C LEU A 322 0.42 27.30 -4.18
N ILE A 323 -0.64 26.72 -3.62
CA ILE A 323 -0.54 25.85 -2.45
C ILE A 323 0.25 24.59 -2.81
N TYR A 324 0.00 23.99 -3.98
CA TYR A 324 0.77 22.82 -4.45
C TYR A 324 2.25 23.18 -4.65
N ALA A 325 2.56 24.31 -5.28
CA ALA A 325 3.94 24.75 -5.45
C ALA A 325 4.63 24.96 -4.09
N ALA A 326 3.94 25.55 -3.13
CA ALA A 326 4.46 25.73 -1.77
C ALA A 326 4.69 24.39 -1.06
N LEU A 327 3.76 23.42 -1.18
CA LEU A 327 3.94 22.07 -0.68
C LEU A 327 5.19 21.40 -1.27
N MET A 328 5.43 21.55 -2.56
CA MET A 328 6.62 21.04 -3.23
C MET A 328 7.90 21.74 -2.76
N LEU A 329 7.86 23.05 -2.59
CA LEU A 329 8.99 23.83 -2.07
C LEU A 329 9.35 23.47 -0.63
N VAL A 330 8.36 23.31 0.25
CA VAL A 330 8.56 22.86 1.64
C VAL A 330 9.19 21.47 1.66
N ARG A 331 8.68 20.53 0.87
CA ARG A 331 9.20 19.17 0.78
C ARG A 331 10.63 19.13 0.22
N PHE A 332 10.89 19.81 -0.88
CA PHE A 332 12.22 19.93 -1.47
C PHE A 332 13.21 20.59 -0.51
N GLY A 333 12.81 21.69 0.12
CA GLY A 333 13.61 22.41 1.12
C GLY A 333 13.95 21.55 2.32
N TRP A 334 12.99 20.74 2.79
CA TRP A 334 13.20 19.78 3.88
C TRP A 334 14.22 18.71 3.51
N LEU A 335 14.05 18.02 2.39
CA LEU A 335 14.97 17.00 1.90
C LEU A 335 16.38 17.57 1.70
N TRP A 336 16.48 18.77 1.12
CA TRP A 336 17.74 19.45 0.92
C TRP A 336 18.44 19.83 2.24
N THR A 337 17.68 20.33 3.21
CA THR A 337 18.21 20.68 4.54
C THR A 337 18.65 19.44 5.31
N MET A 338 17.87 18.34 5.25
CA MET A 338 18.24 17.05 5.85
C MET A 338 19.52 16.48 5.24
N LYS A 339 19.68 16.56 3.91
CA LYS A 339 20.93 16.20 3.24
C LYS A 339 22.12 17.01 3.80
N LYS A 340 22.01 18.34 3.82
CA LYS A 340 23.07 19.20 4.33
C LYS A 340 23.37 18.95 5.82
N PHE A 341 22.33 18.76 6.61
CA PHE A 341 22.45 18.45 8.03
C PHE A 341 23.19 17.13 8.25
N SER A 342 22.82 16.09 7.51
CA SER A 342 23.46 14.77 7.57
C SER A 342 24.95 14.84 7.22
N LEU A 343 25.30 15.51 6.12
CA LEU A 343 26.69 15.69 5.69
C LEU A 343 27.55 16.46 6.70
N ARG A 344 26.95 17.45 7.39
CA ARG A 344 27.70 18.32 8.32
C ARG A 344 27.81 17.76 9.72
N PHE A 345 26.75 17.15 10.25
CA PHE A 345 26.64 16.78 11.67
C PHE A 345 26.68 15.26 11.90
N LEU A 346 26.26 14.43 10.95
CA LEU A 346 26.16 12.99 11.11
C LEU A 346 27.27 12.20 10.38
N LYS A 347 28.51 12.75 10.38
CA LYS A 347 29.65 12.18 9.63
C LYS A 347 29.94 10.69 9.93
N LYS A 348 29.68 10.19 11.13
CA LYS A 348 29.94 8.78 11.52
C LYS A 348 28.87 7.80 11.03
N LYS A 349 27.61 8.24 10.94
CA LYS A 349 26.46 7.47 10.42
C LYS A 349 25.56 8.44 9.64
N PRO A 350 25.93 8.77 8.40
CA PRO A 350 25.12 9.67 7.58
C PRO A 350 23.74 9.04 7.30
N MET A 351 22.73 9.87 7.16
CA MET A 351 21.41 9.46 6.65
C MET A 351 21.53 9.07 5.18
N GLU A 352 20.62 8.24 4.69
CA GLU A 352 20.58 7.84 3.27
C GLU A 352 20.50 9.07 2.34
N PHE A 353 19.79 10.12 2.77
CA PHE A 353 19.69 11.41 2.04
C PHE A 353 21.06 12.05 1.70
N ALA A 354 22.11 11.74 2.45
CA ALA A 354 23.45 12.29 2.21
C ALA A 354 24.02 11.80 0.87
N SER A 355 23.69 10.58 0.47
CA SER A 355 24.12 9.96 -0.79
C SER A 355 23.29 10.43 -1.99
N TRP A 356 22.09 10.98 -1.78
CA TRP A 356 21.17 11.33 -2.86
C TRP A 356 21.70 12.48 -3.72
N THR A 357 21.55 12.33 -5.00
CA THR A 357 21.78 13.39 -5.98
C THR A 357 20.68 14.46 -5.91
N SER A 358 20.90 15.63 -6.50
CA SER A 358 19.85 16.66 -6.59
C SER A 358 18.64 16.17 -7.36
N ARG A 359 18.83 15.24 -8.30
CA ARG A 359 17.77 14.61 -9.10
C ARG A 359 16.93 13.64 -8.28
N GLU A 360 17.55 12.81 -7.43
CA GLU A 360 16.84 11.94 -6.52
C GLU A 360 16.02 12.70 -5.48
N ILE A 361 16.53 13.86 -5.02
CA ILE A 361 15.76 14.77 -4.15
C ILE A 361 14.54 15.32 -4.91
N LEU A 362 14.68 15.70 -6.17
CA LEU A 362 13.56 16.14 -7.01
C LEU A 362 12.55 15.01 -7.20
N ILE A 363 13.00 13.80 -7.53
CA ILE A 363 12.13 12.61 -7.64
C ILE A 363 11.36 12.39 -6.34
N ALA A 364 12.04 12.38 -5.19
CA ALA A 364 11.40 12.21 -3.90
C ALA A 364 10.44 13.37 -3.55
N SER A 365 10.68 14.57 -4.07
CA SER A 365 9.77 15.69 -3.90
C SER A 365 8.49 15.51 -4.72
N PHE A 366 8.59 15.21 -6.01
CA PHE A 366 7.44 14.96 -6.88
C PHE A 366 6.73 13.64 -6.57
N ALA A 367 7.40 12.68 -5.93
CA ALA A 367 6.81 11.46 -5.42
C ALA A 367 5.80 11.71 -4.28
N GLY A 368 5.78 12.90 -3.69
CA GLY A 368 4.80 13.32 -2.69
C GLY A 368 3.41 13.58 -3.27
N VAL A 369 2.85 12.64 -4.01
CA VAL A 369 1.49 12.70 -4.58
C VAL A 369 0.47 12.57 -3.46
N ARG A 370 -0.65 13.26 -3.55
CA ARG A 370 -1.78 13.16 -2.60
C ARG A 370 -2.82 12.19 -3.15
N GLY A 371 -3.48 11.47 -2.25
CA GLY A 371 -4.39 10.40 -2.63
C GLY A 371 -5.65 10.31 -1.78
N ALA A 372 -6.08 9.09 -1.60
CA ALA A 372 -7.34 8.70 -0.98
C ALA A 372 -7.55 9.24 0.44
N ILE A 373 -6.52 9.18 1.27
CA ILE A 373 -6.59 9.58 2.68
C ILE A 373 -6.76 11.10 2.82
N THR A 374 -6.19 11.87 1.91
CA THR A 374 -6.42 13.32 1.83
C THR A 374 -7.89 13.62 1.57
N LEU A 375 -8.55 12.92 0.63
CA LEU A 375 -9.97 13.11 0.37
C LEU A 375 -10.81 12.72 1.60
N ALA A 376 -10.57 11.54 2.13
CA ALA A 376 -11.28 11.06 3.32
C ALA A 376 -11.16 12.04 4.48
N GLY A 377 -9.95 12.55 4.72
CA GLY A 377 -9.69 13.53 5.76
C GLY A 377 -10.47 14.83 5.58
N VAL A 378 -10.46 15.42 4.39
CA VAL A 378 -11.18 16.68 4.17
C VAL A 378 -12.70 16.51 4.24
N LEU A 379 -13.22 15.39 3.74
CA LEU A 379 -14.65 15.09 3.80
C LEU A 379 -15.13 14.75 5.22
N SER A 380 -14.24 14.28 6.10
CA SER A 380 -14.54 14.02 7.52
C SER A 380 -14.68 15.30 8.36
N ILE A 381 -14.38 16.47 7.80
CA ILE A 381 -14.63 17.75 8.47
C ILE A 381 -16.14 17.90 8.67
N PRO A 382 -16.62 18.17 9.92
CA PRO A 382 -18.04 18.28 10.22
C PRO A 382 -18.76 19.31 9.36
N LEU A 383 -20.04 19.07 9.07
CA LEU A 383 -20.89 20.02 8.37
C LEU A 383 -21.27 21.21 9.25
N LEU A 384 -21.51 20.92 10.53
CA LEU A 384 -22.01 21.89 11.51
C LEU A 384 -21.10 21.97 12.72
N LEU A 385 -20.99 23.15 13.29
CA LEU A 385 -20.42 23.38 14.62
C LEU A 385 -21.44 23.03 15.71
N PRO A 386 -21.02 22.88 17.00
CA PRO A 386 -21.93 22.58 18.12
C PRO A 386 -23.03 23.60 18.35
N ASP A 387 -22.85 24.85 17.89
CA ASP A 387 -23.84 25.93 17.94
C ASP A 387 -24.86 25.86 16.80
N GLY A 388 -24.76 24.86 15.91
CA GLY A 388 -25.64 24.67 14.75
C GLY A 388 -25.26 25.53 13.53
N SER A 389 -24.23 26.35 13.62
CA SER A 389 -23.69 27.06 12.45
C SER A 389 -22.87 26.14 11.54
N GLY A 390 -22.76 26.49 10.25
CA GLY A 390 -21.92 25.73 9.31
C GLY A 390 -20.43 25.81 9.69
N PHE A 391 -19.70 24.72 9.42
CA PHE A 391 -18.23 24.75 9.59
C PHE A 391 -17.62 25.78 8.63
N PRO A 392 -16.77 26.72 9.12
CA PRO A 392 -16.28 27.84 8.32
C PRO A 392 -15.47 27.36 7.10
N ALA A 393 -15.80 27.90 5.93
CA ALA A 393 -15.13 27.66 4.65
C ALA A 393 -15.03 26.18 4.23
N ARG A 394 -15.94 25.33 4.69
CA ARG A 394 -15.87 23.88 4.44
C ARG A 394 -15.86 23.53 2.94
N TYR A 395 -16.69 24.21 2.14
CA TYR A 395 -16.78 23.95 0.70
C TYR A 395 -15.47 24.29 -0.01
N GLU A 396 -14.85 25.41 0.35
CA GLU A 396 -13.55 25.85 -0.15
C GLU A 396 -12.44 24.88 0.25
N LEU A 397 -12.46 24.38 1.49
CA LEU A 397 -11.49 23.39 1.96
C LEU A 397 -11.57 22.10 1.14
N VAL A 398 -12.79 21.61 0.89
CA VAL A 398 -13.02 20.38 0.11
C VAL A 398 -12.60 20.59 -1.35
N PHE A 399 -12.92 21.73 -1.94
CA PHE A 399 -12.54 22.08 -3.30
C PHE A 399 -11.02 22.16 -3.47
N LEU A 400 -10.34 22.91 -2.60
CA LEU A 400 -8.89 23.04 -2.62
C LEU A 400 -8.19 21.69 -2.45
N ALA A 401 -8.67 20.86 -1.50
CA ALA A 401 -8.10 19.53 -1.30
C ALA A 401 -8.28 18.64 -2.54
N ALA A 402 -9.49 18.56 -3.09
CA ALA A 402 -9.78 17.77 -4.29
C ALA A 402 -8.95 18.26 -5.50
N GLY A 403 -8.88 19.58 -5.69
CA GLY A 403 -8.08 20.19 -6.73
C GLY A 403 -6.58 19.90 -6.59
N ILE A 404 -6.04 19.97 -5.37
CA ILE A 404 -4.62 19.66 -5.10
C ILE A 404 -4.34 18.17 -5.29
N ILE A 405 -5.25 17.27 -4.92
CA ILE A 405 -5.12 15.83 -5.21
C ILE A 405 -4.97 15.62 -6.72
N LEU A 406 -5.92 16.13 -7.50
CA LEU A 406 -5.92 15.98 -8.96
C LEU A 406 -4.67 16.61 -9.59
N PHE A 407 -4.31 17.83 -9.17
CA PHE A 407 -3.15 18.54 -9.69
C PHE A 407 -1.85 17.81 -9.35
N SER A 408 -1.72 17.25 -8.14
CA SER A 408 -0.56 16.47 -7.73
C SER A 408 -0.40 15.18 -8.55
N LEU A 409 -1.51 14.48 -8.82
CA LEU A 409 -1.53 13.31 -9.69
C LEU A 409 -1.12 13.67 -11.12
N PHE A 410 -1.70 14.75 -11.67
CA PHE A 410 -1.39 15.20 -13.02
C PHE A 410 0.08 15.60 -13.18
N VAL A 411 0.61 16.39 -12.26
CA VAL A 411 2.02 16.78 -12.26
C VAL A 411 2.93 15.56 -12.06
N GLY A 412 2.55 14.64 -11.18
CA GLY A 412 3.28 13.39 -10.95
C GLY A 412 3.41 12.54 -12.22
N VAL A 413 2.32 12.39 -12.98
CA VAL A 413 2.30 11.64 -14.25
C VAL A 413 3.24 12.23 -15.30
N ILE A 414 3.42 13.56 -15.32
CA ILE A 414 4.29 14.22 -16.27
C ILE A 414 5.75 14.24 -15.78
N MET A 415 5.95 14.65 -14.52
CA MET A 415 7.30 14.94 -14.02
C MET A 415 8.08 13.69 -13.61
N LEU A 416 7.43 12.70 -13.02
CA LEU A 416 8.14 11.49 -12.55
C LEU A 416 8.76 10.69 -13.70
N PRO A 417 8.05 10.35 -14.80
CA PRO A 417 8.68 9.66 -15.92
C PRO A 417 9.82 10.45 -16.54
N LEU A 418 9.69 11.79 -16.68
CA LEU A 418 10.75 12.66 -17.19
C LEU A 418 12.00 12.64 -16.31
N LEU A 419 11.82 12.64 -15.00
CA LEU A 419 12.92 12.58 -14.05
C LEU A 419 13.56 11.17 -13.97
N LEU A 420 12.83 10.13 -14.26
CA LEU A 420 13.30 8.74 -14.17
C LEU A 420 14.02 8.25 -15.44
N GLN A 421 13.83 8.89 -16.60
CA GLN A 421 14.37 8.46 -17.91
C GLN A 421 15.89 8.21 -17.96
N HIS A 422 16.66 8.76 -17.03
CA HIS A 422 18.14 8.66 -17.02
C HIS A 422 18.67 8.10 -15.70
N LEU A 423 17.82 7.52 -14.84
CA LEU A 423 18.31 6.76 -13.72
C LEU A 423 18.64 5.35 -14.22
N GLU A 424 19.92 5.03 -14.26
CA GLU A 424 20.34 3.65 -14.40
C GLU A 424 19.86 2.89 -13.15
N VAL A 425 19.00 1.91 -13.36
CA VAL A 425 18.57 1.00 -12.28
C VAL A 425 19.74 0.07 -11.97
N ALA A 426 20.75 0.60 -11.29
CA ALA A 426 21.93 -0.14 -10.86
C ALA A 426 21.59 -1.31 -9.89
N ASP A 427 20.35 -1.35 -9.44
CA ASP A 427 19.84 -2.31 -8.44
C ASP A 427 19.69 -3.74 -8.97
N HIS A 428 19.47 -3.94 -10.29
CA HIS A 428 19.26 -5.28 -10.83
C HIS A 428 20.49 -6.19 -10.70
N ALA A 429 21.67 -5.68 -10.98
CA ALA A 429 22.89 -6.48 -10.89
C ALA A 429 23.23 -6.88 -9.43
N GLN A 430 22.99 -5.97 -8.49
CA GLN A 430 23.20 -6.24 -7.07
C GLN A 430 22.17 -7.22 -6.52
N GLN A 431 20.90 -7.07 -6.91
CA GLN A 431 19.81 -7.96 -6.53
C GLN A 431 20.04 -9.39 -7.05
N LEU A 432 20.41 -9.55 -8.31
CA LEU A 432 20.75 -10.84 -8.89
C LEU A 432 21.94 -11.49 -8.15
N LYS A 433 22.92 -10.69 -7.73
CA LYS A 433 24.05 -11.19 -6.95
C LYS A 433 23.62 -11.65 -5.55
N GLU A 434 22.77 -10.88 -4.86
CA GLU A 434 22.24 -11.26 -3.54
C GLU A 434 21.35 -12.52 -3.64
N GLU A 435 20.51 -12.61 -4.66
CA GLU A 435 19.66 -13.78 -4.91
C GLU A 435 20.51 -15.02 -5.19
N ARG A 436 21.57 -14.90 -5.97
CA ARG A 436 22.50 -15.99 -6.25
C ARG A 436 23.20 -16.48 -4.97
N ILE A 437 23.67 -15.57 -4.13
CA ILE A 437 24.29 -15.92 -2.84
C ILE A 437 23.26 -16.63 -1.94
N ALA A 438 22.05 -16.12 -1.87
CA ALA A 438 20.99 -16.71 -1.07
C ALA A 438 20.58 -18.11 -1.59
N ARG A 439 20.43 -18.29 -2.91
CA ARG A 439 20.14 -19.59 -3.55
C ARG A 439 21.25 -20.61 -3.24
N ALA A 440 22.51 -20.23 -3.36
CA ALA A 440 23.64 -21.11 -3.06
C ALA A 440 23.65 -21.54 -1.57
N ALA A 441 23.52 -20.57 -0.66
CA ALA A 441 23.52 -20.85 0.78
C ALA A 441 22.32 -21.72 1.21
N THR A 442 21.13 -21.48 0.66
CA THR A 442 19.95 -22.29 0.96
C THR A 442 20.03 -23.70 0.41
N ALA A 443 20.60 -23.87 -0.79
CA ALA A 443 20.83 -25.19 -1.38
C ALA A 443 21.84 -26.01 -0.55
N GLU A 444 22.89 -25.41 -0.05
CA GLU A 444 23.89 -26.07 0.81
C GLU A 444 23.26 -26.60 2.11
N VAL A 445 22.44 -25.77 2.78
CA VAL A 445 21.72 -26.18 4.00
C VAL A 445 20.71 -27.30 3.70
N ALA A 446 20.03 -27.24 2.54
CA ALA A 446 19.09 -28.27 2.13
C ALA A 446 19.80 -29.60 1.85
N ILE A 447 20.97 -29.59 1.21
CA ILE A 447 21.80 -30.79 0.95
C ILE A 447 22.18 -31.47 2.26
N VAL A 448 22.66 -30.69 3.25
CA VAL A 448 23.02 -31.23 4.57
C VAL A 448 21.79 -31.83 5.29
N ALA A 449 20.62 -31.21 5.15
CA ALA A 449 19.38 -31.72 5.72
C ALA A 449 18.95 -33.06 5.08
N ILE A 450 19.10 -33.21 3.76
CA ILE A 450 18.81 -34.45 3.04
C ILE A 450 19.78 -35.56 3.46
N GLN A 451 21.07 -35.28 3.55
CA GLN A 451 22.07 -36.25 4.00
C GLN A 451 21.77 -36.77 5.42
N LYS A 452 21.41 -35.86 6.34
CA LYS A 452 20.97 -36.26 7.69
C LYS A 452 19.67 -37.09 7.70
N MET A 453 18.77 -36.81 6.79
CA MET A 453 17.54 -37.57 6.64
C MET A 453 17.84 -38.97 6.09
N GLU A 454 18.72 -39.08 5.10
CA GLU A 454 19.21 -40.33 4.53
C GLU A 454 19.85 -41.21 5.62
N GLU A 455 20.76 -40.66 6.43
CA GLU A 455 21.39 -41.35 7.56
C GLU A 455 20.35 -41.86 8.59
N ARG A 456 19.33 -41.06 8.87
CA ARG A 456 18.25 -41.47 9.80
C ARG A 456 17.40 -42.59 9.25
N LEU A 457 16.96 -42.50 7.99
CA LEU A 457 16.15 -43.51 7.33
C LEU A 457 16.95 -44.81 7.12
N ALA A 458 18.24 -44.73 6.86
CA ALA A 458 19.12 -45.92 6.77
C ALA A 458 19.31 -46.62 8.13
N ALA A 459 19.22 -45.89 9.24
CA ALA A 459 19.33 -46.44 10.59
C ALA A 459 18.00 -46.94 11.14
N ASP A 460 16.86 -46.57 10.53
CA ASP A 460 15.53 -46.99 10.98
C ASP A 460 15.14 -48.35 10.42
N THR A 461 15.13 -49.34 11.30
CA THR A 461 14.80 -50.73 10.93
C THR A 461 13.30 -50.99 10.78
N GLU A 462 12.43 -50.07 11.21
CA GLU A 462 10.97 -50.26 11.12
C GLU A 462 10.41 -49.98 9.72
N GLU A 463 11.00 -49.03 8.96
CA GLU A 463 10.50 -48.67 7.62
C GLU A 463 10.96 -49.58 6.49
N ASN A 464 11.90 -50.55 6.71
CA ASN A 464 12.40 -51.52 5.76
C ASN A 464 12.65 -50.97 4.31
N ILE A 465 13.23 -49.76 4.23
CA ILE A 465 13.53 -49.09 2.95
C ILE A 465 14.80 -49.73 2.34
N ASP A 466 14.74 -50.01 1.05
CA ASP A 466 15.93 -50.46 0.30
C ASP A 466 17.00 -49.34 0.29
N ASN A 467 18.16 -49.61 0.85
CA ASN A 467 19.26 -48.67 0.92
C ASN A 467 19.73 -48.19 -0.47
N GLN A 468 19.59 -49.05 -1.50
CA GLN A 468 19.95 -48.66 -2.86
C GLN A 468 18.97 -47.62 -3.42
N LEU A 469 17.67 -47.82 -3.22
CA LEU A 469 16.63 -46.85 -3.58
C LEU A 469 16.79 -45.53 -2.81
N LEU A 470 17.11 -45.60 -1.52
CA LEU A 470 17.33 -44.42 -0.68
C LEU A 470 18.46 -43.57 -1.22
N THR A 471 19.61 -44.18 -1.52
CA THR A 471 20.78 -43.48 -2.07
C THR A 471 20.53 -42.94 -3.48
N GLU A 472 19.80 -43.66 -4.35
CA GLU A 472 19.41 -43.18 -5.68
C GLU A 472 18.52 -41.93 -5.59
N VAL A 473 17.49 -41.96 -4.75
CA VAL A 473 16.55 -40.86 -4.61
C VAL A 473 17.24 -39.63 -3.98
N SER A 474 18.02 -39.81 -2.91
CA SER A 474 18.76 -38.73 -2.25
C SER A 474 19.76 -38.08 -3.21
N SER A 475 20.52 -38.87 -3.98
CA SER A 475 21.49 -38.37 -4.97
C SER A 475 20.80 -37.56 -6.09
N ARG A 476 19.64 -37.99 -6.55
CA ARG A 476 18.85 -37.29 -7.58
C ARG A 476 18.35 -35.91 -7.04
N VAL A 477 17.85 -35.88 -5.81
CA VAL A 477 17.37 -34.63 -5.18
C VAL A 477 18.55 -33.68 -4.92
N ILE A 478 19.66 -34.19 -4.40
CA ILE A 478 20.89 -33.40 -4.18
C ILE A 478 21.44 -32.86 -5.50
N GLY A 479 21.42 -33.67 -6.57
CA GLY A 479 21.83 -33.25 -7.91
C GLY A 479 20.99 -32.10 -8.46
N ASN A 480 19.67 -32.11 -8.21
CA ASN A 480 18.76 -31.01 -8.58
C ASN A 480 19.06 -29.71 -7.79
N LEU A 481 19.36 -29.83 -6.48
CA LEU A 481 19.72 -28.68 -5.63
C LEU A 481 21.06 -28.08 -6.06
N ARG A 482 22.07 -28.91 -6.36
CA ARG A 482 23.36 -28.43 -6.87
C ARG A 482 23.23 -27.68 -8.19
N ARG A 483 22.44 -28.20 -9.13
CA ARG A 483 22.16 -27.51 -10.42
C ARG A 483 21.52 -26.14 -10.21
N ARG A 484 20.63 -26.00 -9.23
CA ARG A 484 20.04 -24.70 -8.87
C ARG A 484 21.04 -23.74 -8.20
N ALA A 485 22.04 -24.27 -7.47
CA ALA A 485 23.08 -23.50 -6.82
C ALA A 485 24.19 -23.06 -7.78
N ASP A 486 24.57 -23.94 -8.71
CA ASP A 486 25.69 -23.78 -9.66
C ASP A 486 25.31 -22.88 -10.85
N GLY A 487 24.44 -21.89 -10.69
CA GLY A 487 24.15 -20.92 -11.76
C GLY A 487 25.45 -20.54 -12.50
N ARG A 488 25.66 -21.13 -13.71
CA ARG A 488 26.86 -20.99 -14.55
C ARG A 488 27.27 -19.52 -14.68
N ASN A 489 28.55 -19.29 -14.85
CA ASN A 489 29.19 -17.97 -14.94
C ASN A 489 28.71 -17.06 -16.08
N ASP A 490 27.89 -17.56 -16.99
CA ASP A 490 27.28 -16.82 -18.09
C ASP A 490 25.79 -16.53 -17.79
N VAL A 491 25.54 -15.34 -17.29
CA VAL A 491 24.19 -14.88 -16.86
C VAL A 491 23.20 -14.92 -18.05
N GLU A 492 23.64 -14.56 -19.24
CA GLU A 492 22.78 -14.50 -20.45
C GLU A 492 22.37 -15.88 -20.97
N SER A 493 23.28 -16.84 -20.99
CA SER A 493 22.99 -18.22 -21.42
C SER A 493 22.12 -18.96 -20.39
N SER A 494 22.33 -18.71 -19.10
CA SER A 494 21.55 -19.29 -18.01
C SER A 494 20.10 -18.79 -18.01
N ILE A 495 19.87 -17.49 -18.26
CA ILE A 495 18.53 -16.90 -18.37
C ILE A 495 17.81 -17.45 -19.61
N GLN A 496 18.50 -17.62 -20.73
CA GLN A 496 17.89 -18.19 -21.93
C GLN A 496 17.51 -19.67 -21.75
N GLU A 497 18.38 -20.47 -21.10
CA GLU A 497 18.13 -21.89 -20.79
C GLU A 497 16.93 -22.04 -19.83
N GLU A 498 16.87 -21.25 -18.77
CA GLU A 498 15.77 -21.24 -17.79
C GLU A 498 14.45 -20.80 -18.43
N ASN A 499 14.47 -19.78 -19.29
CA ASN A 499 13.30 -19.33 -20.04
C ASN A 499 12.82 -20.38 -21.05
N LEU A 500 13.73 -21.10 -21.71
CA LEU A 500 13.39 -22.15 -22.66
C LEU A 500 12.80 -23.37 -21.94
N GLU A 501 13.43 -23.82 -20.85
CA GLU A 501 12.93 -24.90 -20.00
C GLU A 501 11.53 -24.60 -19.46
N ARG A 502 11.32 -23.38 -18.99
CA ARG A 502 10.02 -22.91 -18.53
C ARG A 502 8.96 -22.96 -19.63
N ARG A 503 9.29 -22.48 -20.84
CA ARG A 503 8.38 -22.52 -22.00
C ARG A 503 7.98 -23.96 -22.35
N PHE A 504 8.93 -24.91 -22.33
CA PHE A 504 8.63 -26.32 -22.56
C PHE A 504 7.75 -26.90 -21.45
N ARG A 505 8.02 -26.61 -20.18
CA ARG A 505 7.19 -27.07 -19.07
C ARG A 505 5.77 -26.52 -19.14
N LEU A 506 5.60 -25.23 -19.45
CA LEU A 506 4.27 -24.63 -19.63
C LEU A 506 3.52 -25.23 -20.82
N ALA A 507 4.21 -25.56 -21.93
CA ALA A 507 3.60 -26.21 -23.07
C ALA A 507 3.15 -27.64 -22.70
N ALA A 508 3.96 -28.40 -21.95
CA ALA A 508 3.59 -29.72 -21.44
C ALA A 508 2.35 -29.67 -20.56
N LEU A 509 2.32 -28.78 -19.55
CA LEU A 509 1.17 -28.64 -18.66
C LEU A 509 -0.12 -28.27 -19.40
N ARG A 510 -0.04 -27.43 -20.44
CA ARG A 510 -1.20 -27.12 -21.28
C ARG A 510 -1.72 -28.36 -22.04
N SER A 511 -0.82 -29.19 -22.54
CA SER A 511 -1.19 -30.42 -23.22
C SER A 511 -1.80 -31.44 -22.25
N GLU A 512 -1.22 -31.61 -21.07
CA GLU A 512 -1.77 -32.46 -20.00
C GLU A 512 -3.16 -32.01 -19.60
N ARG A 513 -3.36 -30.70 -19.44
CA ARG A 513 -4.69 -30.11 -19.11
C ARG A 513 -5.71 -30.42 -20.22
N ALA A 514 -5.34 -30.26 -21.47
CA ALA A 514 -6.21 -30.57 -22.61
C ALA A 514 -6.61 -32.06 -22.63
N GLU A 515 -5.67 -32.94 -22.35
CA GLU A 515 -5.91 -34.39 -22.29
C GLU A 515 -6.84 -34.77 -21.13
N LEU A 516 -6.68 -34.16 -19.97
CA LEU A 516 -7.60 -34.38 -18.84
C LEU A 516 -9.05 -33.99 -19.17
N TYR A 517 -9.28 -32.90 -19.91
CA TYR A 517 -10.61 -32.53 -20.39
C TYR A 517 -11.13 -33.53 -21.43
N HIS A 518 -10.25 -34.06 -22.30
CA HIS A 518 -10.60 -35.11 -23.27
C HIS A 518 -11.02 -36.40 -22.57
N LEU A 519 -10.22 -36.91 -21.63
CA LEU A 519 -10.53 -38.09 -20.83
C LEU A 519 -11.84 -37.97 -20.04
N ARG A 520 -12.15 -36.71 -19.61
CA ARG A 520 -13.45 -36.46 -18.97
C ARG A 520 -14.59 -36.48 -19.95
N ALA A 521 -14.39 -35.96 -21.18
CA ALA A 521 -15.41 -35.94 -22.23
C ALA A 521 -15.70 -37.36 -22.73
N THR A 522 -14.70 -38.22 -22.83
CA THR A 522 -14.82 -39.65 -23.19
C THR A 522 -15.34 -40.53 -22.04
N ARG A 523 -15.57 -39.94 -20.86
CA ARG A 523 -16.04 -40.59 -19.61
C ARG A 523 -15.05 -41.61 -19.02
N GLU A 524 -13.78 -41.50 -19.32
CA GLU A 524 -12.72 -42.34 -18.77
C GLU A 524 -12.35 -41.97 -17.34
N ILE A 525 -12.51 -40.71 -16.98
CA ILE A 525 -12.28 -40.21 -15.63
C ILE A 525 -13.53 -39.53 -15.04
N SER A 526 -13.67 -39.59 -13.71
CA SER A 526 -14.72 -38.89 -12.96
C SER A 526 -14.44 -37.38 -12.90
N ASN A 527 -15.48 -36.59 -12.55
CA ASN A 527 -15.29 -35.15 -12.34
C ASN A 527 -14.41 -34.86 -11.10
N GLU A 528 -14.47 -35.71 -10.10
CA GLU A 528 -13.64 -35.60 -8.90
C GLU A 528 -12.16 -35.82 -9.22
N THR A 529 -11.85 -36.85 -10.03
CA THR A 529 -10.50 -37.13 -10.53
C THR A 529 -9.98 -35.98 -11.38
N LEU A 530 -10.83 -35.43 -12.28
CA LEU A 530 -10.48 -34.26 -13.09
C LEU A 530 -10.09 -33.08 -12.22
N GLN A 531 -10.92 -32.70 -11.24
CA GLN A 531 -10.65 -31.55 -10.36
C GLN A 531 -9.38 -31.73 -9.54
N LYS A 532 -9.13 -32.94 -9.05
CA LYS A 532 -7.90 -33.25 -8.31
C LYS A 532 -6.66 -33.05 -9.18
N LEU A 533 -6.64 -33.64 -10.38
CA LEU A 533 -5.49 -33.54 -11.28
C LEU A 533 -5.30 -32.14 -11.86
N LEU A 534 -6.39 -31.41 -12.15
CA LEU A 534 -6.31 -30.00 -12.53
C LEU A 534 -5.68 -29.15 -11.41
N HIS A 535 -6.05 -29.41 -10.17
CA HIS A 535 -5.46 -28.71 -9.03
C HIS A 535 -3.94 -28.95 -8.92
N ASP A 536 -3.49 -30.21 -9.15
CA ASP A 536 -2.07 -30.54 -9.16
C ASP A 536 -1.32 -29.82 -10.30
N LEU A 537 -1.91 -29.78 -11.51
CA LEU A 537 -1.35 -29.03 -12.63
C LEU A 537 -1.30 -27.53 -12.38
N ASP A 538 -2.35 -26.95 -11.77
CA ASP A 538 -2.40 -25.53 -11.42
C ASP A 538 -1.31 -25.15 -10.42
N LEU A 539 -1.01 -26.01 -9.44
CA LEU A 539 0.10 -25.82 -8.51
C LEU A 539 1.46 -25.85 -9.22
N MET A 540 1.65 -26.78 -10.18
CA MET A 540 2.88 -26.84 -10.97
C MET A 540 3.03 -25.62 -11.88
N GLU A 541 1.95 -25.16 -12.51
CA GLU A 541 1.93 -23.97 -13.36
C GLU A 541 2.23 -22.70 -12.54
N ALA A 542 1.66 -22.56 -11.33
CA ALA A 542 1.91 -21.45 -10.44
C ALA A 542 3.40 -21.33 -10.08
N LEU A 543 4.08 -22.46 -9.77
CA LEU A 543 5.52 -22.49 -9.50
C LEU A 543 6.39 -22.02 -10.67
N LEU A 544 5.88 -22.15 -11.91
CA LEU A 544 6.57 -21.72 -13.12
C LEU A 544 6.29 -20.24 -13.47
N ILE A 545 5.16 -19.67 -13.03
CA ILE A 545 4.75 -18.30 -13.33
C ILE A 545 5.30 -17.30 -12.29
N GLU A 546 5.35 -17.67 -11.02
CA GLU A 546 5.84 -16.79 -9.93
C GLU A 546 7.33 -16.40 -10.04
N ASN A 547 8.08 -17.01 -10.95
CA ASN A 547 9.49 -16.67 -11.22
C ASN A 547 9.66 -15.61 -12.34
N GLN A 548 8.68 -14.70 -12.52
CA GLN A 548 8.78 -13.56 -13.45
C GLN A 548 9.43 -12.34 -12.82
#